data_e361945330af525c2b15db1d1a033100
#
_entry.id   e361945330af525c2b15db1d1a033100
#
_cell.length_a   1.000
_cell.length_b   1.000
_cell.length_c   1.000
_cell.angle_alpha   90.00
_cell.angle_beta   90.00
_cell.angle_gamma   90.00
#
_symmetry.space_group_name_H-M   'P 1'
#
loop_
_entity.id
_entity.type
_entity.pdbx_description
1 polymer ?
#
loop_
_entity_poly.entity_id
_entity_poly.type
_entity_poly.pdbx_seq_one_letter_code
_entity_poly.pdbx_strand_id
1 'polypeptide(L)'
;MLLPQNAIIAKEKLTRYLLVLLPKDDKSKFLAQAGYTLSNWPQLEQDLRTQVLTQPAEFVETTRYGKKYFIRARLRGGNGVELSVLTVWMVENGKTRFVTLVPDKGANP
;
A
#
# COMPACT_ATOMS: atom_id res chain seq x y z
N MET A 1 -7.98 8.53 12.55
CA MET A 1 -6.94 7.80 13.29
C MET A 1 -5.75 7.57 12.39
N LEU A 2 -4.56 7.71 12.91
CA LEU A 2 -3.34 7.44 12.13
C LEU A 2 -2.73 6.13 12.60
N LEU A 3 -2.31 5.29 11.65
CA LEU A 3 -1.54 4.10 11.96
C LEU A 3 -0.08 4.48 12.23
N PRO A 4 0.68 3.67 12.97
CA PRO A 4 2.05 4.03 13.35
C PRO A 4 3.00 4.03 12.16
N GLN A 5 3.95 4.99 12.16
CA GLN A 5 4.95 5.12 11.13
C GLN A 5 5.88 3.91 11.04
N ASN A 6 6.04 3.19 12.14
CA ASN A 6 6.88 1.98 12.18
C ASN A 6 6.10 0.71 11.82
N ALA A 7 4.94 0.84 11.17
CA ALA A 7 4.20 -0.32 10.70
C ALA A 7 5.11 -1.22 9.86
N ILE A 8 4.87 -2.51 9.95
CA ILE A 8 5.68 -3.49 9.24
C ILE A 8 5.26 -3.54 7.77
N ILE A 9 6.20 -3.28 6.87
CA ILE A 9 6.00 -3.45 5.43
C ILE A 9 6.98 -4.52 5.00
N ALA A 10 6.51 -5.77 4.91
CA ALA A 10 7.39 -6.87 4.56
C ALA A 10 7.94 -6.68 3.15
N LYS A 11 9.25 -6.78 3.01
CA LYS A 11 9.93 -6.65 1.71
C LYS A 11 9.31 -7.55 0.65
N GLU A 12 8.94 -8.77 1.03
CA GLU A 12 8.37 -9.77 0.13
C GLU A 12 7.03 -9.31 -0.47
N LYS A 13 6.25 -8.51 0.26
CA LYS A 13 5.02 -7.96 -0.28
C LYS A 13 5.28 -7.06 -1.48
N LEU A 14 6.41 -6.39 -1.49
CA LEU A 14 6.81 -5.49 -2.57
C LEU A 14 7.52 -6.25 -3.68
N THR A 15 8.51 -7.08 -3.33
CA THR A 15 9.41 -7.70 -4.30
C THR A 15 8.89 -8.97 -4.93
N ARG A 16 7.92 -9.64 -4.27
CA ARG A 16 7.38 -10.91 -4.78
C ARG A 16 5.90 -10.85 -5.14
N TYR A 17 5.27 -9.71 -4.87
CA TYR A 17 3.83 -9.59 -5.10
C TYR A 17 3.48 -8.32 -5.86
N LEU A 18 3.71 -7.13 -5.29
CA LEU A 18 3.24 -5.88 -5.90
C LEU A 18 4.02 -5.50 -7.16
N LEU A 19 5.33 -5.73 -7.18
CA LEU A 19 6.21 -5.24 -8.24
C LEU A 19 6.62 -6.29 -9.26
N VAL A 20 6.03 -7.48 -9.18
CA VAL A 20 6.30 -8.54 -10.16
C VAL A 20 5.05 -8.82 -10.98
N LEU A 21 5.25 -9.19 -12.23
CA LEU A 21 4.13 -9.53 -13.11
C LEU A 21 3.52 -10.86 -12.67
N LEU A 22 2.23 -10.84 -12.37
CA LEU A 22 1.49 -12.00 -11.91
C LEU A 22 0.42 -12.41 -12.93
N PRO A 23 0.09 -13.71 -13.02
CA PRO A 23 -0.98 -14.14 -13.93
C PRO A 23 -2.37 -13.68 -13.51
N LYS A 24 -2.56 -13.42 -12.19
CA LYS A 24 -3.83 -12.89 -11.66
C LYS A 24 -3.53 -11.79 -10.67
N ASP A 25 -4.46 -10.82 -10.57
CA ASP A 25 -4.40 -9.73 -9.61
C ASP A 25 -3.08 -8.96 -9.67
N ASP A 26 -2.57 -8.78 -10.90
CA ASP A 26 -1.33 -8.06 -11.11
C ASP A 26 -1.49 -6.57 -10.83
N LYS A 27 -0.62 -6.03 -9.96
CA LYS A 27 -0.55 -4.61 -9.66
C LYS A 27 0.72 -3.97 -10.21
N SER A 28 1.63 -4.78 -10.78
CA SER A 28 2.91 -4.26 -11.23
C SER A 28 2.78 -3.25 -12.36
N LYS A 29 1.87 -3.48 -13.29
CA LYS A 29 1.63 -2.55 -14.39
C LYS A 29 1.03 -1.24 -13.91
N PHE A 30 0.13 -1.31 -12.93
CA PHE A 30 -0.45 -0.12 -12.33
C PHE A 30 0.63 0.72 -11.63
N LEU A 31 1.47 0.08 -10.84
CA LEU A 31 2.54 0.77 -10.11
C LEU A 31 3.63 1.28 -11.05
N ALA A 32 3.88 0.58 -12.15
CA ALA A 32 4.87 1.01 -13.14
C ALA A 32 4.51 2.35 -13.78
N GLN A 33 3.23 2.70 -13.83
CA GLN A 33 2.79 4.00 -14.36
C GLN A 33 3.41 5.17 -13.60
N ALA A 34 3.70 4.99 -12.31
CA ALA A 34 4.33 6.00 -11.49
C ALA A 34 5.83 5.76 -11.30
N GLY A 35 6.40 4.82 -12.05
CA GLY A 35 7.83 4.56 -12.04
C GLY A 35 8.28 3.54 -11.01
N TYR A 36 7.35 2.86 -10.31
CA TYR A 36 7.73 1.83 -9.35
C TYR A 36 8.01 0.52 -10.06
N THR A 37 9.21 -0.01 -9.85
CA THR A 37 9.65 -1.26 -10.45
C THR A 37 10.33 -2.12 -9.39
N LEU A 38 10.59 -3.37 -9.72
CA LEU A 38 11.28 -4.26 -8.80
C LEU A 38 12.66 -3.73 -8.41
N SER A 39 13.35 -3.07 -9.35
CA SER A 39 14.71 -2.58 -9.10
C SER A 39 14.75 -1.41 -8.13
N ASN A 40 13.65 -0.65 -7.98
CA ASN A 40 13.60 0.47 -7.04
C ASN A 40 12.58 0.26 -5.91
N TRP A 41 12.39 -0.99 -5.49
CA TRP A 41 11.40 -1.32 -4.47
C TRP A 41 11.53 -0.51 -3.17
N PRO A 42 12.75 -0.11 -2.71
CA PRO A 42 12.84 0.72 -1.50
C PRO A 42 12.14 2.06 -1.64
N GLN A 43 12.04 2.59 -2.85
CA GLN A 43 11.31 3.85 -3.08
C GLN A 43 9.82 3.67 -2.80
N LEU A 44 9.25 2.54 -3.20
CA LEU A 44 7.85 2.26 -2.90
C LEU A 44 7.62 2.15 -1.39
N GLU A 45 8.50 1.46 -0.68
CA GLU A 45 8.39 1.37 0.78
C GLU A 45 8.44 2.76 1.41
N GLN A 46 9.40 3.58 1.01
CA GLN A 46 9.56 4.94 1.53
C GLN A 46 8.30 5.77 1.27
N ASP A 47 7.76 5.67 0.06
CA ASP A 47 6.59 6.45 -0.31
C ASP A 47 5.32 5.97 0.40
N LEU A 48 5.20 4.68 0.68
CA LEU A 48 4.11 4.17 1.51
C LEU A 48 4.17 4.78 2.92
N ARG A 49 5.37 4.92 3.49
CA ARG A 49 5.52 5.51 4.82
C ARG A 49 5.28 7.01 4.83
N THR A 50 5.76 7.74 3.83
CA THR A 50 5.68 9.20 3.83
C THR A 50 4.39 9.74 3.22
N GLN A 51 3.77 9.00 2.31
CA GLN A 51 2.59 9.49 1.59
C GLN A 51 1.30 8.79 2.01
N VAL A 52 1.36 7.54 2.47
CA VAL A 52 0.17 6.76 2.80
C VAL A 52 -0.05 6.69 4.31
N LEU A 53 0.97 6.30 5.08
CA LEU A 53 0.82 6.16 6.53
C LEU A 53 0.59 7.50 7.25
N THR A 54 0.79 8.61 6.57
CA THR A 54 0.49 9.95 7.11
C THR A 54 -0.97 10.33 6.92
N GLN A 55 -1.76 9.51 6.22
CA GLN A 55 -3.18 9.76 5.97
C GLN A 55 -4.05 9.00 6.96
N PRO A 56 -5.28 9.47 7.22
CA PRO A 56 -6.17 8.81 8.17
C PRO A 56 -6.51 7.38 7.75
N ALA A 57 -6.54 6.47 8.71
CA ALA A 57 -6.96 5.09 8.50
C ALA A 57 -8.42 4.93 8.87
N GLU A 58 -9.11 4.11 8.12
CA GLU A 58 -10.53 3.82 8.25
C GLU A 58 -10.70 2.37 8.71
N PHE A 59 -11.34 2.17 9.88
CA PHE A 59 -11.60 0.82 10.37
C PHE A 59 -12.60 0.12 9.46
N VAL A 60 -12.33 -1.12 9.09
CA VAL A 60 -13.19 -1.90 8.22
C VAL A 60 -13.93 -2.99 8.99
N GLU A 61 -13.19 -3.87 9.64
CA GLU A 61 -13.79 -5.00 10.36
C GLU A 61 -12.76 -5.66 11.26
N THR A 62 -13.25 -6.43 12.23
CA THR A 62 -12.41 -7.30 13.03
C THR A 62 -12.44 -8.69 12.40
N THR A 63 -11.26 -9.26 12.15
CA THR A 63 -11.11 -10.60 11.58
C THR A 63 -10.41 -11.49 12.60
N ARG A 64 -10.31 -12.78 12.29
CA ARG A 64 -9.55 -13.72 13.13
C ARG A 64 -8.06 -13.38 13.18
N TYR A 65 -7.59 -12.56 12.25
CA TYR A 65 -6.18 -12.15 12.15
C TYR A 65 -5.91 -10.74 12.69
N GLY A 66 -6.92 -10.11 13.28
CA GLY A 66 -6.79 -8.77 13.84
C GLY A 66 -7.79 -7.79 13.25
N LYS A 67 -7.56 -6.51 13.49
CA LYS A 67 -8.42 -5.44 12.99
C LYS A 67 -7.90 -4.94 11.65
N LYS A 68 -8.81 -4.89 10.68
CA LYS A 68 -8.48 -4.49 9.31
C LYS A 68 -8.79 -3.01 9.11
N TYR A 69 -7.84 -2.29 8.52
CA TYR A 69 -7.97 -0.87 8.22
C TYR A 69 -7.67 -0.60 6.75
N PHE A 70 -8.34 0.40 6.20
CA PHE A 70 -8.03 0.95 4.88
C PHE A 70 -7.38 2.31 5.04
N ILE A 71 -6.42 2.64 4.16
CA ILE A 71 -5.95 4.01 3.95
C ILE A 71 -6.07 4.29 2.46
N ARG A 72 -6.83 5.33 2.12
CA ARG A 72 -6.94 5.83 0.75
C ARG A 72 -5.99 7.01 0.62
N ALA A 73 -5.19 7.02 -0.44
CA ALA A 73 -4.21 8.07 -0.62
C ALA A 73 -3.86 8.22 -2.10
N ARG A 74 -3.21 9.33 -2.43
CA ARG A 74 -2.57 9.50 -3.72
C ARG A 74 -1.09 9.22 -3.55
N LEU A 75 -0.61 8.26 -4.31
CA LEU A 75 0.77 7.82 -4.26
C LEU A 75 1.51 8.42 -5.45
N ARG A 76 2.43 9.34 -5.19
CA ARG A 76 3.20 10.02 -6.22
C ARG A 76 4.55 9.35 -6.38
N GLY A 77 4.81 8.84 -7.57
CA GLY A 77 6.08 8.18 -7.89
C GLY A 77 7.16 9.17 -8.31
N GLY A 78 8.36 8.65 -8.50
CA GLY A 78 9.52 9.45 -8.86
C GLY A 78 9.41 10.16 -10.20
N ASN A 79 8.55 9.67 -11.09
CA ASN A 79 8.32 10.30 -12.40
C ASN A 79 7.20 11.37 -12.34
N GLY A 80 6.66 11.68 -11.15
CA GLY A 80 5.65 12.70 -10.98
C GLY A 80 4.21 12.25 -11.21
N VAL A 81 4.00 11.00 -11.62
CA VAL A 81 2.66 10.47 -11.82
C VAL A 81 2.04 10.12 -10.47
N GLU A 82 0.79 10.53 -10.25
CA GLU A 82 0.04 10.20 -9.04
C GLU A 82 -0.95 9.09 -9.31
N LEU A 83 -1.00 8.12 -8.41
CA LEU A 83 -1.93 7.00 -8.48
C LEU A 83 -2.85 7.05 -7.28
N SER A 84 -4.17 6.91 -7.53
CA SER A 84 -5.13 6.77 -6.43
C SER A 84 -5.09 5.32 -5.95
N VAL A 85 -4.73 5.12 -4.68
CA VAL A 85 -4.55 3.79 -4.12
C VAL A 85 -5.41 3.59 -2.89
N LEU A 86 -5.83 2.35 -2.71
CA LEU A 86 -6.43 1.86 -1.47
C LEU A 86 -5.45 0.87 -0.88
N THR A 87 -4.93 1.17 0.32
CA THR A 87 -4.01 0.25 0.99
C THR A 87 -4.74 -0.43 2.14
N VAL A 88 -4.36 -1.67 2.40
CA VAL A 88 -4.99 -2.50 3.43
C VAL A 88 -3.94 -2.84 4.48
N TRP A 89 -4.30 -2.64 5.74
CA TRP A 89 -3.41 -2.83 6.89
C TRP A 89 -4.11 -3.69 7.93
N MET A 90 -3.35 -4.45 8.70
CA MET A 90 -3.87 -5.29 9.76
C MET A 90 -3.19 -4.94 11.07
N VAL A 91 -3.99 -4.78 12.13
CA VAL A 91 -3.49 -4.50 13.47
C VAL A 91 -3.81 -5.69 14.36
N GLU A 92 -2.77 -6.33 14.90
CA GLU A 92 -2.90 -7.50 15.75
C GLU A 92 -1.87 -7.43 16.88
N ASN A 93 -2.31 -7.58 18.11
CA ASN A 93 -1.42 -7.58 19.29
C ASN A 93 -0.48 -6.37 19.34
N GLY A 94 -1.01 -5.19 19.00
CA GLY A 94 -0.22 -3.96 19.03
C GLY A 94 0.71 -3.78 17.84
N LYS A 95 0.72 -4.71 16.87
CA LYS A 95 1.56 -4.62 15.68
C LYS A 95 0.69 -4.30 14.47
N THR A 96 1.16 -3.36 13.65
CA THR A 96 0.51 -2.96 12.40
C THR A 96 1.35 -3.45 11.25
N ARG A 97 0.72 -4.11 10.28
CA ARG A 97 1.42 -4.60 9.09
C ARG A 97 0.66 -4.29 7.82
N PHE A 98 1.41 -4.06 6.77
CA PHE A 98 0.89 -3.86 5.43
C PHE A 98 0.39 -5.19 4.85
N VAL A 99 -0.80 -5.18 4.26
CA VAL A 99 -1.37 -6.39 3.63
C VAL A 99 -1.29 -6.30 2.12
N THR A 100 -1.88 -5.26 1.53
CA THR A 100 -1.89 -5.11 0.08
C THR A 100 -2.22 -3.68 -0.33
N LEU A 101 -2.08 -3.43 -1.62
CA LEU A 101 -2.43 -2.17 -2.26
C LEU A 101 -3.22 -2.50 -3.52
N VAL A 102 -4.29 -1.78 -3.76
CA VAL A 102 -5.08 -1.92 -4.99
C VAL A 102 -5.38 -0.54 -5.56
N PRO A 103 -5.65 -0.43 -6.86
CA PRO A 103 -6.11 0.84 -7.42
C PRO A 103 -7.42 1.25 -6.76
N ASP A 104 -7.55 2.53 -6.40
CA ASP A 104 -8.76 3.04 -5.79
C ASP A 104 -9.68 3.61 -6.86
N LYS A 105 -10.53 2.76 -7.40
CA LYS A 105 -11.47 3.14 -8.45
C LYS A 105 -12.62 4.00 -7.93
N GLY A 106 -12.87 3.97 -6.63
CA GLY A 106 -13.92 4.80 -6.02
C GLY A 106 -13.51 6.24 -5.83
N ALA A 107 -12.23 6.58 -6.02
CA ALA A 107 -11.72 7.93 -5.86
C ALA A 107 -12.02 8.82 -7.07
N ASN A 108 -12.40 8.25 -8.19
CA ASN A 108 -12.71 9.02 -9.38
C ASN A 108 -14.19 9.38 -9.46
N PRO A 109 -14.49 10.65 -9.70
CA PRO A 109 -15.86 11.04 -9.99
C PRO A 109 -16.32 10.48 -11.33
#